data_fb83545519b7cf4cdcdaf53948f92a7b
#
_entry.id   fb83545519b7cf4cdcdaf53948f92a7b
#
_cell.length_a   1.000
_cell.length_b   1.000
_cell.length_c   1.000
_cell.angle_alpha   90.00
_cell.angle_beta   90.00
_cell.angle_gamma   90.00
#
_symmetry.space_group_name_H-M   'P 1'
#
loop_
_entity.id
_entity.type
_entity.pdbx_description
1 polymer ?
#
loop_
_entity_poly.entity_id
_entity_poly.type
_entity_poly.pdbx_seq_one_letter_code
_entity_poly.pdbx_strand_id
1 'polypeptide(L)'
;TAGVKVSCDLNFRKNLWRWRSGSDARSLARSVMPDFLENVNVIIGNEEDAADVLDIHAGDTDVHSGSLEIAHYPDVARQIAQRFNNVDQVAITLRESISATHNNWGAMLFNVSSDTAVFAPMNGEQYEPFEIRNIVDRVGGGDSFAAGLIYAMTTKDFSTAQDQVDFAVAASCLAHSVKGDFNFNSRAEVEALAHGNASGRVQR
;
A
#
# COMPACT_ATOMS: atom_id res chain seq x y z
N THR A 1 18.52 -17.94 11.64
CA THR A 1 17.29 -17.13 11.44
C THR A 1 16.14 -17.80 12.16
N ALA A 2 15.29 -17.02 12.86
CA ALA A 2 14.16 -17.55 13.64
C ALA A 2 12.94 -17.93 12.76
N GLY A 3 13.04 -17.84 11.43
CA GLY A 3 11.92 -18.11 10.50
C GLY A 3 10.79 -17.10 10.56
N VAL A 4 11.06 -15.89 11.08
CA VAL A 4 10.07 -14.82 11.17
C VAL A 4 10.03 -14.05 9.86
N LYS A 5 8.83 -13.78 9.34
CA LYS A 5 8.62 -12.85 8.23
C LYS A 5 8.74 -11.41 8.71
N VAL A 6 9.40 -10.57 7.92
CA VAL A 6 9.60 -9.15 8.20
C VAL A 6 8.89 -8.33 7.13
N SER A 7 8.05 -7.39 7.55
CA SER A 7 7.46 -6.38 6.67
C SER A 7 8.06 -5.00 6.94
N CYS A 8 8.18 -4.18 5.90
CA CYS A 8 8.61 -2.80 6.01
C CYS A 8 7.73 -1.91 5.15
N ASP A 9 7.13 -0.90 5.76
CA ASP A 9 6.54 0.23 5.06
C ASP A 9 7.65 1.27 4.81
N LEU A 10 7.89 1.63 3.55
CA LEU A 10 8.93 2.58 3.16
C LEU A 10 8.69 3.97 3.76
N ASN A 11 7.45 4.41 3.74
CA ASN A 11 6.89 5.54 4.48
C ASN A 11 7.85 6.74 4.57
N PHE A 12 8.32 7.23 3.44
CA PHE A 12 9.30 8.32 3.40
C PHE A 12 8.75 9.59 4.06
N ARG A 13 9.49 10.08 5.05
CA ARG A 13 9.18 11.31 5.78
C ARG A 13 10.36 12.26 5.72
N LYS A 14 10.39 13.12 4.72
CA LYS A 14 11.50 14.08 4.45
C LYS A 14 12.05 14.74 5.70
N ASN A 15 11.20 15.10 6.65
CA ASN A 15 11.63 15.79 7.87
C ASN A 15 12.34 14.89 8.88
N LEU A 16 12.15 13.58 8.82
CA LEU A 16 12.84 12.61 9.69
C LEU A 16 14.23 12.25 9.14
N TRP A 17 14.48 12.46 7.85
CA TRP A 17 15.75 12.19 7.19
C TRP A 17 16.69 13.41 7.20
N ARG A 18 16.86 14.07 8.38
CA ARG A 18 17.70 15.28 8.55
C ARG A 18 18.74 15.14 9.65
N TRP A 19 19.00 13.92 10.10
CA TRP A 19 19.92 13.66 11.22
C TRP A 19 21.41 13.69 10.83
N ARG A 20 21.74 13.74 9.52
CA ARG A 20 23.11 13.88 9.01
C ARG A 20 23.26 15.24 8.35
N SER A 21 24.16 16.09 8.91
CA SER A 21 24.46 17.39 8.33
C SER A 21 25.10 17.24 6.93
N GLY A 22 24.72 18.11 5.99
CA GLY A 22 25.28 18.13 4.64
C GLY A 22 24.67 17.09 3.68
N SER A 23 23.72 16.25 4.11
CA SER A 23 23.00 15.32 3.26
C SER A 23 21.55 15.80 3.06
N ASP A 24 21.04 15.68 1.83
CA ASP A 24 19.60 15.83 1.61
C ASP A 24 18.86 14.55 2.04
N ALA A 25 17.55 14.68 2.29
CA ALA A 25 16.74 13.61 2.87
C ALA A 25 16.67 12.37 1.97
N ARG A 26 16.52 12.54 0.65
CA ARG A 26 16.43 11.43 -0.31
C ARG A 26 17.75 10.68 -0.41
N SER A 27 18.85 11.41 -0.61
CA SER A 27 20.19 10.81 -0.66
C SER A 27 20.51 10.03 0.61
N LEU A 28 20.09 10.54 1.77
CA LEU A 28 20.29 9.85 3.03
C LEU A 28 19.45 8.57 3.12
N ALA A 29 18.16 8.64 2.77
CA ALA A 29 17.28 7.46 2.75
C ALA A 29 17.82 6.39 1.79
N ARG A 30 18.18 6.78 0.55
CA ARG A 30 18.75 5.88 -0.46
C ARG A 30 20.08 5.24 -0.05
N SER A 31 20.83 5.88 0.84
CA SER A 31 22.10 5.34 1.35
C SER A 31 21.95 4.39 2.54
N VAL A 32 20.81 4.43 3.24
CA VAL A 32 20.60 3.70 4.49
C VAL A 32 19.57 2.57 4.33
N MET A 33 18.44 2.85 3.69
CA MET A 33 17.34 1.89 3.60
C MET A 33 17.67 0.57 2.91
N PRO A 34 18.51 0.51 1.86
CA PRO A 34 18.82 -0.75 1.21
C PRO A 34 19.37 -1.82 2.17
N ASP A 35 20.24 -1.44 3.09
CA ASP A 35 20.82 -2.39 4.06
C ASP A 35 19.76 -3.03 4.98
N PHE A 36 18.71 -2.28 5.34
CA PHE A 36 17.58 -2.82 6.12
C PHE A 36 16.70 -3.72 5.26
N LEU A 37 16.45 -3.33 4.01
CA LEU A 37 15.54 -4.05 3.11
C LEU A 37 16.08 -5.40 2.66
N GLU A 38 17.39 -5.65 2.74
CA GLU A 38 17.98 -6.96 2.47
C GLU A 38 17.38 -8.10 3.31
N ASN A 39 16.80 -7.78 4.47
CA ASN A 39 16.21 -8.77 5.37
C ASN A 39 14.67 -8.71 5.41
N VAL A 40 14.05 -7.96 4.52
CA VAL A 40 12.60 -7.77 4.45
C VAL A 40 11.97 -8.75 3.46
N ASN A 41 10.82 -9.32 3.83
CA ASN A 41 10.05 -10.23 3.01
C ASN A 41 8.87 -9.54 2.32
N VAL A 42 8.29 -8.52 2.94
CA VAL A 42 7.15 -7.77 2.42
C VAL A 42 7.48 -6.29 2.45
N ILE A 43 7.56 -5.68 1.27
CA ILE A 43 7.75 -4.22 1.14
C ILE A 43 6.38 -3.59 0.87
N ILE A 44 6.05 -2.57 1.64
CA ILE A 44 4.83 -1.77 1.51
C ILE A 44 5.25 -0.33 1.23
N GLY A 45 4.52 0.37 0.41
CA GLY A 45 4.76 1.78 0.13
C GLY A 45 3.82 2.30 -0.94
N ASN A 46 4.04 3.53 -1.36
CA ASN A 46 3.43 4.10 -2.54
C ASN A 46 4.51 4.34 -3.61
N GLU A 47 4.10 4.83 -4.76
CA GLU A 47 5.01 5.11 -5.88
C GLU A 47 6.07 6.17 -5.52
N GLU A 48 5.67 7.23 -4.80
CA GLU A 48 6.59 8.28 -4.36
C GLU A 48 7.63 7.74 -3.38
N ASP A 49 7.24 6.83 -2.49
CA ASP A 49 8.15 6.18 -1.55
C ASP A 49 9.21 5.34 -2.29
N ALA A 50 8.81 4.57 -3.32
CA ALA A 50 9.75 3.80 -4.13
C ALA A 50 10.77 4.72 -4.85
N ALA A 51 10.32 5.84 -5.39
CA ALA A 51 11.18 6.83 -6.01
C ALA A 51 12.10 7.52 -4.99
N ASP A 52 11.55 7.95 -3.85
CA ASP A 52 12.29 8.72 -2.85
C ASP A 52 13.32 7.87 -2.09
N VAL A 53 12.98 6.62 -1.75
CA VAL A 53 13.80 5.74 -0.93
C VAL A 53 14.74 4.87 -1.76
N LEU A 54 14.31 4.41 -2.94
CA LEU A 54 15.03 3.41 -3.72
C LEU A 54 15.53 3.90 -5.08
N ASP A 55 15.11 5.10 -5.51
CA ASP A 55 15.34 5.62 -6.86
C ASP A 55 14.74 4.72 -7.96
N ILE A 56 13.60 4.10 -7.65
CA ILE A 56 12.84 3.25 -8.58
C ILE A 56 11.60 4.03 -9.02
N HIS A 57 11.48 4.25 -10.31
CA HIS A 57 10.41 5.05 -10.91
C HIS A 57 9.52 4.16 -11.79
N ALA A 58 8.21 4.39 -11.74
CA ALA A 58 7.29 3.88 -12.74
C ALA A 58 7.52 4.67 -14.02
N GLY A 59 8.21 4.11 -15.00
CA GLY A 59 8.45 4.67 -16.33
C GLY A 59 8.20 6.19 -16.54
N ASP A 60 8.16 6.71 -17.75
CA ASP A 60 7.85 8.13 -18.04
C ASP A 60 6.35 8.49 -17.85
N THR A 61 5.77 8.12 -16.72
CA THR A 61 4.40 8.53 -16.38
C THR A 61 4.40 9.94 -15.83
N ASP A 62 3.73 10.83 -16.55
CA ASP A 62 3.40 12.17 -16.09
C ASP A 62 2.36 12.06 -14.94
N VAL A 63 2.83 11.97 -13.70
CA VAL A 63 2.02 11.86 -12.48
C VAL A 63 1.02 13.02 -12.32
N HIS A 64 1.18 14.06 -13.15
CA HIS A 64 0.32 15.25 -13.18
C HIS A 64 -0.93 15.11 -14.06
N SER A 65 -1.06 14.03 -14.84
CA SER A 65 -2.20 13.87 -15.76
C SER A 65 -3.49 13.33 -15.14
N GLY A 66 -3.47 12.94 -13.86
CA GLY A 66 -4.67 12.51 -13.12
C GLY A 66 -5.22 11.12 -13.48
N SER A 67 -4.64 10.42 -14.45
CA SER A 67 -4.96 9.02 -14.72
C SER A 67 -3.79 8.16 -14.24
N LEU A 68 -4.02 7.39 -13.18
CA LEU A 68 -3.11 6.34 -12.74
C LEU A 68 -2.99 5.28 -13.83
N GLU A 69 -1.91 5.28 -14.58
CA GLU A 69 -1.61 4.16 -15.47
C GLU A 69 -1.16 2.96 -14.63
N ILE A 70 -2.12 2.20 -14.11
CA ILE A 70 -1.87 1.05 -13.24
C ILE A 70 -0.96 -0.01 -13.86
N ALA A 71 -0.82 -0.01 -15.18
CA ALA A 71 0.03 -0.95 -15.90
C ALA A 71 1.53 -0.86 -15.56
N HIS A 72 2.00 0.24 -14.99
CA HIS A 72 3.42 0.43 -14.66
C HIS A 72 3.80 -0.05 -13.24
N TYR A 73 2.85 -0.21 -12.33
CA TYR A 73 3.14 -0.61 -10.94
C TYR A 73 3.75 -2.01 -10.81
N PRO A 74 3.36 -3.03 -11.62
CA PRO A 74 4.04 -4.32 -11.59
C PRO A 74 5.53 -4.22 -11.93
N ASP A 75 5.94 -3.30 -12.80
CA ASP A 75 7.34 -3.12 -13.16
C ASP A 75 8.14 -2.47 -12.03
N VAL A 76 7.54 -1.53 -11.28
CA VAL A 76 8.13 -0.99 -10.04
C VAL A 76 8.36 -2.11 -9.03
N ALA A 77 7.35 -2.96 -8.82
CA ALA A 77 7.45 -4.09 -7.89
C ALA A 77 8.52 -5.11 -8.32
N ARG A 78 8.64 -5.41 -9.62
CA ARG A 78 9.71 -6.27 -10.15
C ARG A 78 11.09 -5.70 -9.92
N GLN A 79 11.29 -4.40 -10.15
CA GLN A 79 12.57 -3.74 -9.89
C GLN A 79 12.95 -3.81 -8.40
N ILE A 80 11.98 -3.63 -7.49
CA ILE A 80 12.19 -3.81 -6.05
C ILE A 80 12.60 -5.27 -5.75
N ALA A 81 11.86 -6.25 -6.27
CA ALA A 81 12.13 -7.67 -6.06
C ALA A 81 13.49 -8.11 -6.64
N GLN A 82 13.89 -7.57 -7.79
CA GLN A 82 15.21 -7.85 -8.38
C GLN A 82 16.35 -7.27 -7.55
N ARG A 83 16.11 -6.19 -6.82
CA ARG A 83 17.11 -5.57 -5.96
C ARG A 83 17.27 -6.28 -4.62
N PHE A 84 16.20 -6.88 -4.08
CA PHE A 84 16.16 -7.48 -2.74
C PHE A 84 15.68 -8.94 -2.81
N ASN A 85 16.63 -9.87 -2.78
CA ASN A 85 16.38 -11.31 -3.00
C ASN A 85 15.49 -11.98 -1.93
N ASN A 86 15.30 -11.37 -0.76
CA ASN A 86 14.47 -11.91 0.31
C ASN A 86 13.00 -11.45 0.23
N VAL A 87 12.70 -10.55 -0.71
CA VAL A 87 11.34 -10.04 -0.88
C VAL A 87 10.47 -11.10 -1.56
N ASP A 88 9.39 -11.47 -0.88
CA ASP A 88 8.37 -12.38 -1.39
C ASP A 88 7.21 -11.63 -2.03
N GLN A 89 6.89 -10.46 -1.50
CA GLN A 89 5.74 -9.64 -1.93
C GLN A 89 6.04 -8.14 -1.85
N VAL A 90 5.47 -7.40 -2.79
CA VAL A 90 5.50 -5.93 -2.81
C VAL A 90 4.07 -5.41 -2.89
N ALA A 91 3.67 -4.59 -1.94
CA ALA A 91 2.36 -3.93 -1.92
C ALA A 91 2.51 -2.43 -2.19
N ILE A 92 1.81 -1.93 -3.20
CA ILE A 92 1.84 -0.52 -3.57
C ILE A 92 0.44 0.06 -3.41
N THR A 93 0.28 1.04 -2.51
CA THR A 93 -0.97 1.78 -2.37
C THR A 93 -1.12 2.78 -3.52
N LEU A 94 -2.31 2.83 -4.09
CA LEU A 94 -2.68 3.65 -5.23
C LEU A 94 -3.64 4.73 -4.74
N ARG A 95 -3.14 5.97 -4.67
CA ARG A 95 -3.94 7.10 -4.22
C ARG A 95 -3.98 8.20 -5.28
N GLU A 96 -5.17 8.54 -5.71
CA GLU A 96 -5.42 9.74 -6.48
C GLU A 96 -6.11 10.78 -5.60
N SER A 97 -5.43 11.89 -5.33
CA SER A 97 -5.97 12.97 -4.50
C SER A 97 -6.72 13.98 -5.37
N ILE A 98 -8.05 13.95 -5.31
CA ILE A 98 -8.92 14.85 -6.09
C ILE A 98 -9.09 16.18 -5.35
N SER A 99 -9.29 16.13 -4.03
CA SER A 99 -9.36 17.31 -3.16
C SER A 99 -8.92 16.99 -1.73
N ALA A 100 -8.96 17.99 -0.85
CA ALA A 100 -8.63 17.80 0.57
C ALA A 100 -9.51 16.75 1.27
N THR A 101 -10.73 16.52 0.80
CA THR A 101 -11.69 15.58 1.40
C THR A 101 -12.14 14.48 0.45
N HIS A 102 -11.47 14.32 -0.72
CA HIS A 102 -11.86 13.38 -1.73
C HIS A 102 -10.64 12.70 -2.34
N ASN A 103 -10.55 11.38 -2.18
CA ASN A 103 -9.54 10.53 -2.78
C ASN A 103 -10.17 9.35 -3.52
N ASN A 104 -9.52 8.91 -4.59
CA ASN A 104 -9.65 7.54 -5.06
C ASN A 104 -8.58 6.70 -4.38
N TRP A 105 -8.96 5.49 -3.91
CA TRP A 105 -8.12 4.65 -3.08
C TRP A 105 -8.15 3.19 -3.50
N GLY A 106 -6.98 2.62 -3.68
CA GLY A 106 -6.79 1.21 -4.00
C GLY A 106 -5.36 0.77 -3.72
N ALA A 107 -5.02 -0.44 -4.16
CA ALA A 107 -3.67 -0.95 -4.06
C ALA A 107 -3.40 -2.06 -5.08
N MET A 108 -2.12 -2.38 -5.25
CA MET A 108 -1.61 -3.55 -5.95
C MET A 108 -0.82 -4.41 -4.95
N LEU A 109 -0.99 -5.73 -5.05
CA LEU A 109 -0.11 -6.71 -4.39
C LEU A 109 0.58 -7.55 -5.45
N PHE A 110 1.90 -7.49 -5.47
CA PHE A 110 2.75 -8.27 -6.36
C PHE A 110 3.36 -9.45 -5.63
N ASN A 111 3.23 -10.65 -6.18
CA ASN A 111 3.85 -11.87 -5.68
C ASN A 111 5.06 -12.20 -6.55
N VAL A 112 6.24 -12.23 -5.92
CA VAL A 112 7.52 -12.41 -6.62
C VAL A 112 7.65 -13.81 -7.19
N SER A 113 7.23 -14.85 -6.46
CA SER A 113 7.42 -16.23 -6.87
C SER A 113 6.64 -16.64 -8.12
N SER A 114 5.46 -16.02 -8.33
CA SER A 114 4.60 -16.26 -9.49
C SER A 114 4.69 -15.17 -10.56
N ASP A 115 5.43 -14.09 -10.31
CA ASP A 115 5.50 -12.88 -11.15
C ASP A 115 4.11 -12.33 -11.49
N THR A 116 3.19 -12.31 -10.51
CA THR A 116 1.81 -11.88 -10.69
C THR A 116 1.46 -10.68 -9.83
N ALA A 117 0.74 -9.73 -10.42
CA ALA A 117 0.15 -8.60 -9.72
C ALA A 117 -1.37 -8.77 -9.65
N VAL A 118 -1.94 -8.48 -8.49
CA VAL A 118 -3.38 -8.35 -8.28
C VAL A 118 -3.70 -6.94 -7.78
N PHE A 119 -4.84 -6.41 -8.20
CA PHE A 119 -5.27 -5.06 -7.85
C PHE A 119 -6.53 -5.11 -7.01
N ALA A 120 -6.74 -4.12 -6.18
CA ALA A 120 -7.96 -3.95 -5.40
C ALA A 120 -8.32 -2.45 -5.26
N PRO A 121 -9.64 -2.14 -5.25
CA PRO A 121 -10.77 -3.06 -5.51
C PRO A 121 -10.94 -3.35 -7.00
N MET A 122 -11.59 -4.47 -7.31
CA MET A 122 -11.93 -4.86 -8.67
C MET A 122 -13.43 -4.84 -8.89
N ASN A 123 -13.87 -4.38 -10.06
CA ASN A 123 -15.24 -4.54 -10.57
C ASN A 123 -15.19 -5.45 -11.79
N GLY A 124 -15.50 -6.74 -11.60
CA GLY A 124 -15.23 -7.75 -12.61
C GLY A 124 -13.72 -7.86 -12.89
N GLU A 125 -13.31 -7.63 -14.12
CA GLU A 125 -11.89 -7.66 -14.54
C GLU A 125 -11.23 -6.26 -14.54
N GLN A 126 -11.97 -5.22 -14.17
CA GLN A 126 -11.47 -3.86 -14.16
C GLN A 126 -11.12 -3.38 -12.76
N TYR A 127 -9.95 -2.74 -12.61
CA TYR A 127 -9.62 -1.99 -11.43
C TYR A 127 -10.51 -0.75 -11.33
N GLU A 128 -11.23 -0.62 -10.22
CA GLU A 128 -12.11 0.52 -9.93
C GLU A 128 -11.87 0.96 -8.48
N PRO A 129 -11.12 2.04 -8.25
CA PRO A 129 -10.74 2.45 -6.89
C PRO A 129 -11.97 2.84 -6.06
N PHE A 130 -11.91 2.65 -4.75
CA PHE A 130 -12.89 3.21 -3.84
C PHE A 130 -12.86 4.73 -3.90
N GLU A 131 -13.98 5.33 -4.24
CA GLU A 131 -14.16 6.77 -4.18
C GLU A 131 -14.51 7.19 -2.76
N ILE A 132 -13.52 7.73 -2.03
CA ILE A 132 -13.69 8.17 -0.65
C ILE A 132 -14.04 9.66 -0.67
N ARG A 133 -15.32 9.95 -0.46
CA ARG A 133 -15.84 11.31 -0.30
C ARG A 133 -16.01 11.66 1.17
N ASN A 134 -15.85 12.93 1.52
CA ASN A 134 -16.02 13.41 2.89
C ASN A 134 -15.05 12.73 3.90
N ILE A 135 -13.79 12.66 3.53
CA ILE A 135 -12.74 12.13 4.42
C ILE A 135 -12.78 12.88 5.75
N VAL A 136 -12.91 12.12 6.85
CA VAL A 136 -12.90 12.64 8.23
C VAL A 136 -11.46 12.87 8.69
N ASP A 137 -10.57 11.90 8.44
CA ASP A 137 -9.15 12.00 8.74
C ASP A 137 -8.34 11.21 7.70
N ARG A 138 -7.12 11.63 7.46
CA ARG A 138 -6.19 10.94 6.55
C ARG A 138 -5.06 10.24 7.29
N VAL A 139 -4.91 10.56 8.58
CA VAL A 139 -3.85 9.98 9.40
C VAL A 139 -4.14 8.49 9.63
N GLY A 140 -3.13 7.67 9.52
CA GLY A 140 -3.24 6.23 9.73
C GLY A 140 -3.85 5.42 8.57
N GLY A 141 -4.20 6.04 7.42
CA GLY A 141 -4.72 5.31 6.27
C GLY A 141 -3.71 4.28 5.73
N GLY A 142 -2.44 4.66 5.57
CA GLY A 142 -1.35 3.75 5.19
C GLY A 142 -1.09 2.68 6.26
N ASP A 143 -1.06 3.07 7.53
CA ASP A 143 -0.89 2.13 8.65
C ASP A 143 -2.03 1.12 8.73
N SER A 144 -3.27 1.54 8.47
CA SER A 144 -4.44 0.66 8.38
C SER A 144 -4.37 -0.30 7.20
N PHE A 145 -3.83 0.13 6.05
CA PHE A 145 -3.56 -0.75 4.93
C PHE A 145 -2.52 -1.82 5.30
N ALA A 146 -1.38 -1.39 5.85
CA ALA A 146 -0.32 -2.30 6.26
C ALA A 146 -0.80 -3.30 7.31
N ALA A 147 -1.54 -2.86 8.32
CA ALA A 147 -2.12 -3.72 9.34
C ALA A 147 -3.13 -4.71 8.76
N GLY A 148 -4.02 -4.25 7.87
CA GLY A 148 -4.98 -5.11 7.16
C GLY A 148 -4.30 -6.17 6.31
N LEU A 149 -3.24 -5.80 5.59
CA LEU A 149 -2.46 -6.72 4.76
C LEU A 149 -1.75 -7.79 5.62
N ILE A 150 -1.07 -7.39 6.69
CA ILE A 150 -0.39 -8.31 7.61
C ILE A 150 -1.39 -9.25 8.27
N TYR A 151 -2.54 -8.73 8.70
CA TYR A 151 -3.63 -9.54 9.27
C TYR A 151 -4.11 -10.60 8.26
N ALA A 152 -4.40 -10.20 7.03
CA ALA A 152 -4.86 -11.12 6.00
C ALA A 152 -3.79 -12.18 5.64
N MET A 153 -2.51 -11.79 5.51
CA MET A 153 -1.41 -12.71 5.24
C MET A 153 -1.18 -13.75 6.35
N THR A 154 -1.53 -13.41 7.59
CA THR A 154 -1.35 -14.28 8.75
C THR A 154 -2.59 -15.07 9.14
N THR A 155 -3.72 -14.80 8.50
CA THR A 155 -5.02 -15.42 8.75
C THR A 155 -5.35 -16.44 7.66
N LYS A 156 -5.68 -17.67 8.03
CA LYS A 156 -5.92 -18.78 7.08
C LYS A 156 -7.11 -18.56 6.14
N ASP A 157 -8.04 -17.72 6.52
CA ASP A 157 -9.27 -17.46 5.73
C ASP A 157 -8.96 -16.69 4.43
N PHE A 158 -7.84 -15.96 4.39
CA PHE A 158 -7.41 -15.19 3.21
C PHE A 158 -6.33 -15.95 2.45
N SER A 159 -6.75 -16.91 1.63
CA SER A 159 -5.83 -17.87 1.00
C SER A 159 -5.19 -17.36 -0.31
N THR A 160 -5.78 -16.36 -0.95
CA THR A 160 -5.28 -15.79 -2.20
C THR A 160 -4.70 -14.38 -2.01
N ALA A 161 -3.81 -13.98 -2.90
CA ALA A 161 -3.30 -12.60 -2.91
C ALA A 161 -4.42 -11.57 -3.12
N GLN A 162 -5.47 -11.95 -3.89
CA GLN A 162 -6.63 -11.09 -4.11
C GLN A 162 -7.38 -10.85 -2.80
N ASP A 163 -7.72 -11.90 -2.05
CA ASP A 163 -8.41 -11.76 -0.75
C ASP A 163 -7.62 -10.87 0.21
N GLN A 164 -6.27 -11.01 0.20
CA GLN A 164 -5.39 -10.26 1.08
C GLN A 164 -5.39 -8.76 0.76
N VAL A 165 -5.26 -8.40 -0.52
CA VAL A 165 -5.24 -7.00 -0.93
C VAL A 165 -6.63 -6.36 -0.83
N ASP A 166 -7.70 -7.10 -1.14
CA ASP A 166 -9.09 -6.62 -0.99
C ASP A 166 -9.39 -6.25 0.45
N PHE A 167 -9.02 -7.11 1.40
CA PHE A 167 -9.17 -6.84 2.83
C PHE A 167 -8.35 -5.61 3.27
N ALA A 168 -7.09 -5.52 2.84
CA ALA A 168 -6.21 -4.42 3.22
C ALA A 168 -6.71 -3.05 2.70
N VAL A 169 -7.16 -3.01 1.45
CA VAL A 169 -7.71 -1.79 0.84
C VAL A 169 -9.02 -1.39 1.51
N ALA A 170 -9.91 -2.34 1.82
CA ALA A 170 -11.15 -2.07 2.51
C ALA A 170 -10.92 -1.54 3.93
N ALA A 171 -9.98 -2.14 4.69
CA ALA A 171 -9.61 -1.68 6.02
C ALA A 171 -9.12 -0.23 6.00
N SER A 172 -8.24 0.09 5.05
CA SER A 172 -7.72 1.43 4.86
C SER A 172 -8.78 2.43 4.39
N CYS A 173 -9.67 2.02 3.48
CA CYS A 173 -10.78 2.85 3.03
C CYS A 173 -11.67 3.27 4.21
N LEU A 174 -12.07 2.32 5.06
CA LEU A 174 -12.89 2.60 6.25
C LEU A 174 -12.17 3.48 7.28
N ALA A 175 -10.85 3.38 7.41
CA ALA A 175 -10.06 4.23 8.32
C ALA A 175 -10.24 5.73 8.00
N HIS A 176 -10.44 6.10 6.73
CA HIS A 176 -10.67 7.49 6.34
C HIS A 176 -11.99 8.08 6.87
N SER A 177 -12.92 7.24 7.35
CA SER A 177 -14.19 7.66 7.96
C SER A 177 -14.11 7.86 9.48
N VAL A 178 -12.97 7.56 10.09
CA VAL A 178 -12.74 7.61 11.53
C VAL A 178 -11.79 8.77 11.85
N LYS A 179 -12.02 9.45 12.97
CA LYS A 179 -11.12 10.51 13.43
C LYS A 179 -9.91 9.91 14.16
N GLY A 180 -8.73 10.38 13.83
CA GLY A 180 -7.46 9.92 14.40
C GLY A 180 -6.86 8.75 13.60
N ASP A 181 -5.78 8.19 14.10
CA ASP A 181 -4.96 7.19 13.45
C ASP A 181 -5.30 5.74 13.83
N PHE A 182 -6.28 5.56 14.71
CA PHE A 182 -6.67 4.23 15.18
C PHE A 182 -7.91 3.71 14.45
N ASN A 183 -7.76 2.57 13.75
CA ASN A 183 -8.86 1.95 13.02
C ASN A 183 -9.72 1.10 13.97
N PHE A 184 -10.96 1.55 14.22
CA PHE A 184 -11.93 0.86 15.08
C PHE A 184 -12.89 -0.05 14.33
N ASN A 185 -12.76 -0.16 13.01
CA ASN A 185 -13.65 -0.97 12.21
C ASN A 185 -13.45 -2.46 12.53
N SER A 186 -14.54 -3.18 12.69
CA SER A 186 -14.51 -4.62 12.91
C SER A 186 -14.14 -5.38 11.63
N ARG A 187 -13.64 -6.61 11.80
CA ARG A 187 -13.37 -7.53 10.67
C ARG A 187 -14.59 -7.66 9.75
N ALA A 188 -15.79 -7.82 10.32
CA ALA A 188 -17.03 -8.00 9.56
C ALA A 188 -17.35 -6.77 8.69
N GLU A 189 -17.11 -5.55 9.17
CA GLU A 189 -17.30 -4.33 8.39
C GLU A 189 -16.30 -4.25 7.24
N VAL A 190 -15.04 -4.61 7.48
CA VAL A 190 -14.00 -4.64 6.45
C VAL A 190 -14.33 -5.68 5.37
N GLU A 191 -14.71 -6.91 5.75
CA GLU A 191 -15.11 -7.97 4.81
C GLU A 191 -16.35 -7.57 4.01
N ALA A 192 -17.33 -6.91 4.64
CA ALA A 192 -18.53 -6.44 3.94
C ALA A 192 -18.16 -5.42 2.82
N LEU A 193 -17.22 -4.52 3.08
CA LEU A 193 -16.76 -3.59 2.05
C LEU A 193 -15.93 -4.30 0.98
N ALA A 194 -15.01 -5.19 1.37
CA ALA A 194 -14.17 -5.95 0.44
C ALA A 194 -14.99 -6.78 -0.56
N HIS A 195 -16.13 -7.32 -0.12
CA HIS A 195 -17.04 -8.12 -0.97
C HIS A 195 -18.10 -7.29 -1.72
N GLY A 196 -17.93 -5.98 -1.81
CA GLY A 196 -18.81 -5.11 -2.61
C GLY A 196 -20.16 -4.80 -1.97
N ASN A 197 -20.38 -5.18 -0.70
CA ASN A 197 -21.59 -4.81 0.06
C ASN A 197 -21.52 -3.36 0.56
N ALA A 198 -21.16 -2.44 -0.34
CA ALA A 198 -21.00 -1.00 -0.05
C ALA A 198 -22.34 -0.29 0.27
N SER A 199 -23.35 -0.99 0.78
CA SER A 199 -24.64 -0.37 1.12
C SER A 199 -24.56 0.62 2.28
N GLY A 200 -23.38 0.84 2.89
CA GLY A 200 -23.14 1.80 3.98
C GLY A 200 -24.03 1.58 5.22
N ARG A 201 -24.81 0.52 5.25
CA ARG A 201 -25.64 0.15 6.39
C ARG A 201 -24.82 -0.68 7.35
N VAL A 202 -24.39 -0.07 8.43
CA VAL A 202 -23.94 -0.79 9.63
C VAL A 202 -25.04 -1.78 10.01
N GLN A 203 -24.78 -3.06 9.84
CA GLN A 203 -25.65 -4.09 10.44
C GLN A 203 -25.39 -4.05 11.94
N ARG A 204 -26.33 -3.45 12.68
CA ARG A 204 -26.34 -3.48 14.15
C ARG A 204 -26.96 -4.76 14.64
#